data_e57a012ab7f9524d182289add407d66c
#
_entry.id   e57a012ab7f9524d182289add407d66c
#
_cell.length_a   1.000
_cell.length_b   1.000
_cell.length_c   1.000
_cell.angle_alpha   90.00
_cell.angle_beta   90.00
_cell.angle_gamma   90.00
#
_symmetry.space_group_name_H-M   'P 1'
#
loop_
_entity.id
_entity.type
_entity.pdbx_description
1 polymer ?
#
loop_
_entity_poly.entity_id
_entity_poly.type
_entity_poly.pdbx_seq_one_letter_code
_entity_poly.pdbx_strand_id
1 'polypeptide(L)'
;AAHMVAMVGMMALRVDLELVAKAVVKEQRKINKMNHNPLSCPVCGSTPALAKVGGESPTDGRGRTLYCQQCGTEWAFERIRCARCDSQNPQHLHYFNVEGDDAHRIHKCDECNGYIRTVFIEDALRPFSYEVEEVVTAKLDAIARDPKFQTQE
;
A
#
# COMPACT_ATOMS: atom_id res chain seq x y z
N ALA A 1 -27.79 3.96 -2.36
CA ALA A 1 -27.61 5.42 -2.48
C ALA A 1 -26.52 5.94 -1.54
N ALA A 2 -26.58 5.68 -0.22
CA ALA A 2 -25.62 6.22 0.78
C ALA A 2 -24.15 5.83 0.47
N HIS A 3 -23.89 4.62 0.01
CA HIS A 3 -22.53 4.16 -0.31
C HIS A 3 -21.91 4.92 -1.50
N MET A 4 -22.70 5.20 -2.52
CA MET A 4 -22.24 6.02 -3.68
C MET A 4 -21.95 7.47 -3.27
N VAL A 5 -22.78 8.06 -2.42
CA VAL A 5 -22.55 9.43 -1.90
C VAL A 5 -21.25 9.48 -1.09
N ALA A 6 -21.00 8.48 -0.24
CA ALA A 6 -19.76 8.39 0.51
C ALA A 6 -18.54 8.25 -0.43
N MET A 7 -18.61 7.41 -1.46
CA MET A 7 -17.52 7.27 -2.45
C MET A 7 -17.24 8.59 -3.18
N VAL A 8 -18.26 9.26 -3.68
CA VAL A 8 -18.10 10.56 -4.37
C VAL A 8 -17.52 11.60 -3.42
N GLY A 9 -18.00 11.66 -2.17
CA GLY A 9 -17.47 12.55 -1.15
C GLY A 9 -15.98 12.29 -0.85
N MET A 10 -15.59 11.03 -0.74
CA MET A 10 -14.18 10.64 -0.55
C MET A 10 -13.30 11.04 -1.74
N MET A 11 -13.81 10.88 -2.98
CA MET A 11 -13.10 11.31 -4.19
C MET A 11 -12.93 12.82 -4.25
N ALA A 12 -13.96 13.59 -3.89
CA ALA A 12 -13.87 15.05 -3.85
C ALA A 12 -12.87 15.54 -2.79
N LEU A 13 -12.92 14.97 -1.58
CA LEU A 13 -11.97 15.28 -0.50
C LEU A 13 -10.52 14.94 -0.85
N ARG A 14 -10.29 13.95 -1.72
CA ARG A 14 -8.94 13.55 -2.13
C ARG A 14 -8.17 14.71 -2.75
N VAL A 15 -8.80 15.51 -3.60
CA VAL A 15 -8.13 16.64 -4.29
C VAL A 15 -7.58 17.65 -3.28
N ASP A 16 -8.36 18.02 -2.29
CA ASP A 16 -7.94 18.96 -1.25
C ASP A 16 -6.89 18.34 -0.32
N LEU A 17 -7.10 17.09 0.07
CA LEU A 17 -6.18 16.35 0.95
C LEU A 17 -4.82 16.13 0.30
N GLU A 18 -4.74 15.90 -1.01
CA GLU A 18 -3.47 15.70 -1.72
C GLU A 18 -2.60 16.97 -1.70
N LEU A 19 -3.20 18.13 -1.85
CA LEU A 19 -2.48 19.41 -1.77
C LEU A 19 -1.90 19.62 -0.37
N VAL A 20 -2.72 19.40 0.66
CA VAL A 20 -2.28 19.51 2.06
C VAL A 20 -1.23 18.46 2.39
N ALA A 21 -1.40 17.23 1.91
CA ALA A 21 -0.47 16.13 2.16
C ALA A 21 0.93 16.43 1.61
N LYS A 22 1.03 16.97 0.41
CA LYS A 22 2.32 17.38 -0.19
C LYS A 22 3.05 18.41 0.67
N ALA A 23 2.32 19.38 1.23
CA ALA A 23 2.89 20.38 2.13
C ALA A 23 3.36 19.77 3.45
N VAL A 24 2.55 18.92 4.07
CA VAL A 24 2.86 18.24 5.34
C VAL A 24 4.07 17.34 5.19
N VAL A 25 4.14 16.50 4.15
CA VAL A 25 5.28 15.61 3.88
C VAL A 25 6.56 16.41 3.68
N LYS A 26 6.50 17.54 2.98
CA LYS A 26 7.66 18.43 2.79
C LYS A 26 8.20 18.97 4.12
N GLU A 27 7.32 19.36 5.04
CA GLU A 27 7.73 19.84 6.37
C GLU A 27 8.22 18.70 7.27
N GLN A 28 7.57 17.54 7.26
CA GLN A 28 8.00 16.36 8.02
C GLN A 28 9.41 15.90 7.63
N ARG A 29 9.74 15.93 6.33
CA ARG A 29 11.10 15.61 5.83
C ARG A 29 12.16 16.57 6.38
N LYS A 30 11.85 17.87 6.49
CA LYS A 30 12.77 18.87 7.06
C LYS A 30 13.06 18.62 8.55
N ILE A 31 12.07 18.16 9.29
CA ILE A 31 12.17 17.99 10.75
C ILE A 31 12.79 16.62 11.11
N ASN A 32 13.09 15.78 10.11
CA ASN A 32 13.63 14.42 10.28
C ASN A 32 12.78 13.52 11.21
N LYS A 33 11.49 13.80 11.32
CA LYS A 33 10.53 13.08 12.19
C LYS A 33 9.96 11.80 11.58
N MET A 34 10.37 11.41 10.38
CA MET A 34 9.87 10.19 9.71
C MET A 34 10.63 8.92 10.14
N ASN A 35 11.15 8.89 11.37
CA ASN A 35 11.88 7.71 11.89
C ASN A 35 10.96 6.55 12.31
N HIS A 36 9.64 6.68 12.17
CA HIS A 36 8.71 5.59 12.40
C HIS A 36 7.96 5.34 11.11
N ASN A 37 8.11 4.13 10.57
CA ASN A 37 7.35 3.63 9.44
C ASN A 37 5.96 3.20 9.95
N PRO A 38 4.97 4.10 10.03
CA PRO A 38 3.70 3.82 10.69
C PRO A 38 2.84 2.85 9.88
N LEU A 39 1.96 2.10 10.57
CA LEU A 39 0.98 1.22 9.93
C LEU A 39 -0.10 2.00 9.16
N SER A 40 -0.39 3.21 9.60
CA SER A 40 -1.36 4.11 8.96
C SER A 40 -0.67 5.31 8.34
N CYS A 41 -1.35 5.95 7.41
CA CYS A 41 -0.85 7.12 6.71
C CYS A 41 -0.41 8.22 7.69
N PRO A 42 0.84 8.71 7.61
CA PRO A 42 1.36 9.71 8.53
C PRO A 42 0.71 11.09 8.40
N VAL A 43 -0.12 11.30 7.37
CA VAL A 43 -0.79 12.57 7.12
C VAL A 43 -2.26 12.52 7.52
N CYS A 44 -3.02 11.55 7.01
CA CYS A 44 -4.47 11.49 7.21
C CYS A 44 -4.95 10.33 8.10
N GLY A 45 -4.04 9.46 8.57
CA GLY A 45 -4.38 8.32 9.43
C GLY A 45 -5.06 7.14 8.74
N SER A 46 -5.35 7.22 7.44
CA SER A 46 -5.99 6.11 6.70
C SER A 46 -5.06 4.90 6.58
N THR A 47 -5.66 3.71 6.46
CA THR A 47 -4.91 2.48 6.19
C THR A 47 -4.29 2.51 4.78
N PRO A 48 -3.11 1.89 4.56
CA PRO A 48 -2.52 1.81 3.23
C PRO A 48 -3.38 0.98 2.28
N ALA A 49 -3.50 1.44 1.02
CA ALA A 49 -4.25 0.77 -0.03
C ALA A 49 -3.36 -0.16 -0.87
N LEU A 50 -2.15 0.29 -1.17
CA LEU A 50 -1.17 -0.42 -1.98
C LEU A 50 0.22 -0.39 -1.34
N ALA A 51 1.02 -1.39 -1.68
CA ALA A 51 2.45 -1.38 -1.44
C ALA A 51 3.21 -1.44 -2.78
N LYS A 52 4.37 -0.80 -2.82
CA LYS A 52 5.32 -0.84 -3.94
C LYS A 52 6.64 -1.40 -3.46
N VAL A 53 7.25 -2.30 -4.23
CA VAL A 53 8.59 -2.84 -4.00
C VAL A 53 9.44 -2.59 -5.24
N GLY A 54 10.62 -2.03 -5.07
CA GLY A 54 11.50 -1.64 -6.17
C GLY A 54 11.22 -0.24 -6.72
N GLY A 55 11.86 0.11 -7.83
CA GLY A 55 11.84 1.45 -8.39
C GLY A 55 12.56 2.48 -7.52
N GLU A 56 12.33 3.76 -7.77
CA GLU A 56 12.81 4.83 -6.91
C GLU A 56 12.08 4.77 -5.56
N SER A 57 12.83 4.54 -4.50
CA SER A 57 12.32 4.49 -3.13
C SER A 57 13.08 5.52 -2.28
N PRO A 58 12.43 6.12 -1.27
CA PRO A 58 13.13 6.95 -0.28
C PRO A 58 14.18 6.18 0.52
N THR A 59 14.17 4.85 0.45
CA THR A 59 15.13 3.94 1.09
C THR A 59 15.90 3.20 0.01
N ASP A 60 17.21 3.32 -0.01
CA ASP A 60 18.16 2.74 -0.97
C ASP A 60 17.70 1.42 -1.65
N GLY A 61 17.02 1.57 -2.78
CA GLY A 61 16.90 0.59 -3.87
C GLY A 61 16.11 -0.70 -3.64
N ARG A 62 15.76 -1.10 -2.42
CA ARG A 62 15.05 -2.36 -2.13
C ARG A 62 13.99 -2.26 -1.04
N GLY A 63 13.64 -1.05 -0.63
CA GLY A 63 12.59 -0.80 0.35
C GLY A 63 11.20 -1.14 -0.18
N ARG A 64 10.25 -1.27 0.75
CA ARG A 64 8.83 -1.25 0.45
C ARG A 64 8.30 0.14 0.74
N THR A 65 7.46 0.66 -0.14
CA THR A 65 6.73 1.91 0.06
C THR A 65 5.25 1.60 0.18
N LEU A 66 4.58 2.16 1.18
CA LEU A 66 3.13 2.11 1.31
C LEU A 66 2.50 3.37 0.71
N TYR A 67 1.31 3.22 0.18
CA TYR A 67 0.55 4.29 -0.46
C TYR A 67 -0.84 4.45 0.16
N CYS A 68 -1.20 5.70 0.40
CA CYS A 68 -2.52 6.10 0.88
C CYS A 68 -3.40 6.58 -0.28
N GLN A 69 -4.45 5.82 -0.59
CA GLN A 69 -5.43 6.21 -1.61
C GLN A 69 -6.16 7.50 -1.27
N GLN A 70 -6.33 7.80 0.02
CA GLN A 70 -7.13 8.95 0.47
C GLN A 70 -6.45 10.30 0.22
N CYS A 71 -5.12 10.41 0.41
CA CYS A 71 -4.40 11.67 0.29
C CYS A 71 -3.15 11.61 -0.60
N GLY A 72 -2.91 10.48 -1.28
CA GLY A 72 -1.78 10.31 -2.18
C GLY A 72 -0.40 10.22 -1.50
N THR A 73 -0.35 10.16 -0.17
CA THR A 73 0.91 10.09 0.57
C THR A 73 1.58 8.73 0.40
N GLU A 74 2.89 8.77 0.17
CA GLU A 74 3.78 7.61 0.19
C GLU A 74 4.71 7.67 1.40
N TRP A 75 4.96 6.50 2.03
CA TRP A 75 5.94 6.40 3.11
C TRP A 75 6.70 5.08 3.07
N ALA A 76 7.94 5.12 3.56
CA ALA A 76 8.78 3.93 3.66
C ALA A 76 8.22 2.92 4.66
N PHE A 77 8.42 1.63 4.36
CA PHE A 77 7.99 0.55 5.24
C PHE A 77 8.91 -0.66 5.08
N GLU A 78 9.05 -1.47 6.11
CA GLU A 78 9.87 -2.67 6.10
C GLU A 78 9.26 -3.77 5.23
N ARG A 79 10.10 -4.51 4.52
CA ARG A 79 9.64 -5.61 3.67
C ARG A 79 9.10 -6.79 4.47
N ILE A 80 9.76 -7.10 5.58
CA ILE A 80 9.41 -8.21 6.48
C ILE A 80 8.65 -7.62 7.67
N ARG A 81 7.45 -7.09 7.38
CA ARG A 81 6.56 -6.54 8.38
C ARG A 81 5.14 -6.46 7.83
N CYS A 82 4.16 -6.89 8.60
CA CYS A 82 2.76 -6.79 8.21
C CYS A 82 2.28 -5.34 8.23
N ALA A 83 1.68 -4.87 7.14
CA ALA A 83 1.14 -3.51 7.04
C ALA A 83 -0.22 -3.35 7.76
N ARG A 84 -0.73 -4.39 8.44
CA ARG A 84 -2.01 -4.39 9.16
C ARG A 84 -1.85 -4.53 10.67
N CYS A 85 -1.05 -5.51 11.12
CA CYS A 85 -0.92 -5.84 12.55
C CYS A 85 0.49 -5.66 13.12
N ASP A 86 1.44 -5.19 12.31
CA ASP A 86 2.82 -4.98 12.74
C ASP A 86 3.68 -6.25 12.92
N SER A 87 3.15 -7.44 12.68
CA SER A 87 3.93 -8.67 12.79
C SER A 87 5.19 -8.62 11.94
N GLN A 88 6.32 -9.02 12.53
CA GLN A 88 7.63 -9.11 11.87
C GLN A 88 8.09 -10.56 11.75
N ASN A 89 7.21 -11.53 12.00
CA ASN A 89 7.54 -12.93 11.84
C ASN A 89 7.51 -13.35 10.36
N PRO A 90 8.66 -13.66 9.75
CA PRO A 90 8.71 -14.01 8.33
C PRO A 90 7.94 -15.29 8.00
N GLN A 91 7.73 -16.18 8.97
CA GLN A 91 6.99 -17.43 8.76
C GLN A 91 5.49 -17.20 8.55
N HIS A 92 4.97 -16.05 8.98
CA HIS A 92 3.56 -15.68 8.85
C HIS A 92 3.31 -14.69 7.71
N LEU A 93 4.34 -14.36 6.92
CA LEU A 93 4.23 -13.36 5.85
C LEU A 93 4.47 -14.02 4.50
N HIS A 94 3.44 -14.06 3.66
CA HIS A 94 3.45 -14.77 2.38
C HIS A 94 3.13 -13.83 1.23
N TYR A 95 3.76 -14.08 0.06
CA TYR A 95 3.43 -13.43 -1.20
C TYR A 95 2.77 -14.45 -2.13
N PHE A 96 1.62 -14.08 -2.67
CA PHE A 96 0.89 -14.87 -3.66
C PHE A 96 0.70 -14.02 -4.92
N ASN A 97 0.93 -14.61 -6.07
CA ASN A 97 0.66 -14.00 -7.38
C ASN A 97 -0.28 -14.87 -8.19
N VAL A 98 -0.91 -14.28 -9.20
CA VAL A 98 -1.65 -15.01 -10.23
C VAL A 98 -0.65 -15.50 -11.27
N GLU A 99 -0.85 -16.71 -11.78
CA GLU A 99 -0.01 -17.27 -12.83
C GLU A 99 0.09 -16.31 -14.03
N GLY A 100 1.32 -16.03 -14.47
CA GLY A 100 1.60 -15.08 -15.54
C GLY A 100 1.61 -13.61 -15.14
N ASP A 101 1.43 -13.27 -13.86
CA ASP A 101 1.48 -11.90 -13.33
C ASP A 101 2.45 -11.79 -12.14
N ASP A 102 3.74 -11.72 -12.44
CA ASP A 102 4.78 -11.64 -11.40
C ASP A 102 4.93 -10.26 -10.78
N ALA A 103 4.41 -9.23 -11.46
CA ALA A 103 4.48 -7.85 -11.00
C ALA A 103 3.47 -7.53 -9.88
N HIS A 104 2.34 -8.23 -9.83
CA HIS A 104 1.26 -7.92 -8.88
C HIS A 104 1.03 -9.10 -7.93
N ARG A 105 1.23 -8.85 -6.63
CA ARG A 105 1.14 -9.90 -5.61
C ARG A 105 0.25 -9.48 -4.45
N ILE A 106 -0.34 -10.46 -3.78
CA ILE A 106 -0.98 -10.31 -2.47
C ILE A 106 0.08 -10.59 -1.41
N HIS A 107 0.34 -9.65 -0.53
CA HIS A 107 1.12 -9.88 0.68
C HIS A 107 0.15 -10.16 1.84
N LYS A 108 0.03 -11.42 2.24
CA LYS A 108 -0.86 -11.91 3.30
C LYS A 108 -0.09 -12.10 4.60
N CYS A 109 -0.77 -11.88 5.71
CA CYS A 109 -0.29 -12.18 7.06
C CYS A 109 -1.23 -13.19 7.73
N ASP A 110 -0.68 -14.32 8.17
CA ASP A 110 -1.47 -15.37 8.83
C ASP A 110 -1.86 -15.02 10.27
N GLU A 111 -1.11 -14.13 10.94
CA GLU A 111 -1.45 -13.71 12.31
C GLU A 111 -2.75 -12.90 12.37
N CYS A 112 -2.97 -11.98 11.42
CA CYS A 112 -4.16 -11.14 11.42
C CYS A 112 -5.13 -11.46 10.28
N ASN A 113 -4.80 -12.41 9.40
CA ASN A 113 -5.50 -12.70 8.14
C ASN A 113 -5.67 -11.48 7.23
N GLY A 114 -4.93 -10.40 7.52
CA GLY A 114 -4.91 -9.20 6.71
C GLY A 114 -4.02 -9.35 5.49
N TYR A 115 -4.30 -8.54 4.46
CA TYR A 115 -3.47 -8.51 3.25
C TYR A 115 -3.28 -7.09 2.75
N ILE A 116 -2.28 -6.92 1.88
CA ILE A 116 -2.09 -5.72 1.06
C ILE A 116 -1.67 -6.11 -0.36
N ARG A 117 -2.26 -5.47 -1.35
CA ARG A 117 -1.84 -5.60 -2.74
C ARG A 117 -0.47 -4.95 -2.90
N THR A 118 0.45 -5.64 -3.56
CA THR A 118 1.84 -5.21 -3.69
C THR A 118 2.26 -5.26 -5.15
N VAL A 119 2.82 -4.16 -5.63
CA VAL A 119 3.37 -4.03 -6.99
C VAL A 119 4.89 -4.12 -6.93
N PHE A 120 5.47 -5.00 -7.73
CA PHE A 120 6.91 -5.16 -7.89
C PHE A 120 7.36 -4.45 -9.16
N ILE A 121 8.24 -3.47 -9.02
CA ILE A 121 8.81 -2.71 -10.14
C ILE A 121 10.23 -3.23 -10.38
N GLU A 122 10.40 -3.97 -11.48
CA GLU A 122 11.70 -4.47 -11.91
C GLU A 122 12.43 -3.46 -12.77
N ASP A 123 11.72 -2.75 -13.63
CA ASP A 123 12.25 -1.71 -14.51
C ASP A 123 11.85 -0.32 -14.00
N ALA A 124 12.85 0.42 -13.49
CA ALA A 124 12.67 1.78 -13.00
C ALA A 124 12.30 2.79 -14.10
N LEU A 125 12.53 2.46 -15.37
CA LEU A 125 12.19 3.32 -16.52
C LEU A 125 10.70 3.17 -16.92
N ARG A 126 10.01 2.15 -16.45
CA ARG A 126 8.58 1.96 -16.74
C ARG A 126 7.77 3.03 -16.02
N PRO A 127 6.87 3.75 -16.73
CA PRO A 127 5.95 4.68 -16.09
C PRO A 127 5.12 3.97 -15.02
N PHE A 128 5.06 4.55 -13.82
CA PHE A 128 4.31 4.02 -12.69
C PHE A 128 3.31 5.06 -12.19
N SER A 129 2.06 4.65 -11.98
CA SER A 129 1.02 5.44 -11.33
C SER A 129 0.23 4.54 -10.36
N TYR A 130 0.13 4.96 -9.11
CA TYR A 130 -0.66 4.23 -8.11
C TYR A 130 -2.13 4.13 -8.50
N GLU A 131 -2.69 5.15 -9.13
CA GLU A 131 -4.08 5.19 -9.57
C GLU A 131 -4.36 4.11 -10.62
N VAL A 132 -3.42 3.91 -11.55
CA VAL A 132 -3.51 2.83 -12.55
C VAL A 132 -3.37 1.48 -11.85
N GLU A 133 -2.37 1.33 -10.97
CA GLU A 133 -2.11 0.07 -10.28
C GLU A 133 -3.25 -0.32 -9.32
N GLU A 134 -3.96 0.64 -8.74
CA GLU A 134 -5.17 0.36 -7.95
C GLU A 134 -6.25 -0.34 -8.78
N VAL A 135 -6.46 0.10 -10.01
CA VAL A 135 -7.44 -0.51 -10.93
C VAL A 135 -6.95 -1.87 -11.40
N VAL A 136 -5.69 -1.96 -11.84
CA VAL A 136 -5.08 -3.21 -12.35
C VAL A 136 -5.09 -4.30 -11.29
N THR A 137 -4.77 -3.95 -10.05
CA THR A 137 -4.68 -4.91 -8.93
C THR A 137 -6.02 -5.18 -8.24
N ALA A 138 -7.13 -4.52 -8.61
CA ALA A 138 -8.44 -4.73 -7.97
C ALA A 138 -8.92 -6.20 -8.04
N LYS A 139 -8.53 -6.93 -9.09
CA LYS A 139 -8.77 -8.38 -9.22
C LYS A 139 -8.21 -9.19 -8.02
N LEU A 140 -7.10 -8.74 -7.44
CA LEU A 140 -6.45 -9.41 -6.30
C LEU A 140 -7.30 -9.32 -5.02
N ASP A 141 -8.10 -8.27 -4.87
CA ASP A 141 -9.02 -8.15 -3.73
C ASP A 141 -10.11 -9.23 -3.77
N ALA A 142 -10.59 -9.60 -4.95
CA ALA A 142 -11.56 -10.67 -5.10
C ALA A 142 -10.96 -12.03 -4.70
N ILE A 143 -9.71 -12.28 -5.11
CA ILE A 143 -8.97 -13.49 -4.75
C ILE A 143 -8.69 -13.52 -3.24
N ALA A 144 -8.19 -12.41 -2.67
CA ALA A 144 -7.85 -12.35 -1.25
C ALA A 144 -9.06 -12.51 -0.31
N ARG A 145 -10.28 -12.20 -0.79
CA ARG A 145 -11.54 -12.36 -0.04
C ARG A 145 -12.19 -13.72 -0.24
N ASP A 146 -11.70 -14.55 -1.17
CA ASP A 146 -12.21 -15.89 -1.35
C ASP A 146 -11.92 -16.73 -0.08
N PRO A 147 -12.93 -17.38 0.53
CA PRO A 147 -12.73 -18.23 1.69
C PRO A 147 -11.70 -19.34 1.49
N LYS A 148 -11.59 -19.87 0.27
CA LYS A 148 -10.59 -20.88 -0.08
C LYS A 148 -9.18 -20.35 0.01
N PHE A 149 -8.96 -19.08 -0.35
CA PHE A 149 -7.66 -18.44 -0.24
C PHE A 149 -7.29 -18.12 1.22
N GLN A 150 -8.29 -17.80 2.04
CA GLN A 150 -8.08 -17.50 3.46
C GLN A 150 -7.75 -18.73 4.31
N THR A 151 -8.18 -19.92 3.88
CA THR A 151 -7.99 -21.20 4.59
C THR A 151 -6.81 -22.03 4.08
N GLN A 152 -5.99 -21.53 3.16
CA GLN A 152 -4.74 -22.20 2.75
C GLN A 152 -3.72 -22.09 3.89
N GLU A 153 -3.66 -23.18 4.69
CA GLU A 153 -2.57 -23.49 5.61
C GLU A 153 -1.33 -24.01 4.86
#